data_a28b685b8512e0304e501f03ae76aa75
#
_entry.id   a28b685b8512e0304e501f03ae76aa75
#
_cell.length_a   1.000
_cell.length_b   1.000
_cell.length_c   1.000
_cell.angle_alpha   90.00
_cell.angle_beta   90.00
_cell.angle_gamma   90.00
#
_symmetry.space_group_name_H-M   'P 1'
#
loop_
_entity.id
_entity.type
_entity.pdbx_description
1 polymer ?
#
loop_
_entity_poly.entity_id
_entity_poly.type
_entity_poly.pdbx_seq_one_letter_code
_entity_poly.pdbx_strand_id
1 'polypeptide(L)'
;MHLLIDSTGIKVEGEGEWHARKHGGPKRRVWRKIHLGIDEEALEIRAVEVTGSHIGDAPILPDLLDQIPQDQEIASVTTDGAYDRRKCHDAIADRGAHAFIPPRKNAKPWRTITAGAVARNEALRATKYLGRALWRRWSGYHRRSHVETKMQCVKLLGQRLMARDFDRQVAELQVRIAVLNGYTALGIPVTEAVG
;
A
#
# COMPACT_ATOMS: atom_id res chain seq x y z
N MET A 1 14.77 2.19 6.50
CA MET A 1 13.83 2.11 5.36
C MET A 1 12.66 3.03 5.60
N HIS A 2 12.20 3.74 4.56
CA HIS A 2 10.96 4.51 4.56
C HIS A 2 9.92 3.74 3.75
N LEU A 3 8.83 3.32 4.40
CA LEU A 3 7.81 2.47 3.78
C LEU A 3 6.63 3.30 3.29
N LEU A 4 6.28 3.16 2.01
CA LEU A 4 5.10 3.78 1.40
C LEU A 4 4.03 2.71 1.20
N ILE A 5 2.83 2.92 1.77
CA ILE A 5 1.73 1.95 1.71
C ILE A 5 0.50 2.57 1.06
N ASP A 6 -0.10 1.81 0.15
CA ASP A 6 -1.39 2.16 -0.48
C ASP A 6 -2.12 0.91 -0.97
N SER A 7 -3.36 1.05 -1.44
CA SER A 7 -4.15 -0.03 -2.00
C SER A 7 -4.76 0.33 -3.35
N THR A 8 -5.00 -0.68 -4.18
CA THR A 8 -5.69 -0.51 -5.46
C THR A 8 -6.56 -1.71 -5.80
N GLY A 9 -7.65 -1.46 -6.54
CA GLY A 9 -8.48 -2.53 -7.07
C GLY A 9 -7.86 -3.19 -8.30
N ILE A 10 -7.99 -4.51 -8.41
CA ILE A 10 -7.70 -5.29 -9.61
C ILE A 10 -8.88 -6.17 -9.98
N LYS A 11 -9.19 -6.25 -11.26
CA LYS A 11 -10.29 -7.06 -11.77
C LYS A 11 -9.88 -8.54 -11.82
N VAL A 12 -10.84 -9.42 -11.56
CA VAL A 12 -10.67 -10.87 -11.73
C VAL A 12 -11.47 -11.33 -12.96
N GLU A 13 -10.82 -12.02 -13.90
CA GLU A 13 -11.48 -12.58 -15.08
C GLU A 13 -12.00 -14.00 -14.83
N GLY A 14 -11.24 -14.81 -14.08
CA GLY A 14 -11.50 -16.24 -13.94
C GLY A 14 -12.72 -16.60 -13.11
N GLU A 15 -13.16 -15.74 -12.21
CA GLU A 15 -14.21 -16.00 -11.23
C GLU A 15 -15.49 -15.23 -11.64
N GLY A 16 -16.51 -15.96 -12.06
CA GLY A 16 -17.84 -15.40 -12.37
C GLY A 16 -18.05 -14.95 -13.82
N GLU A 17 -17.11 -14.29 -14.50
CA GLU A 17 -17.29 -13.88 -15.91
C GLU A 17 -17.25 -15.06 -16.87
N TRP A 18 -16.34 -16.01 -16.64
CA TRP A 18 -16.26 -17.22 -17.46
C TRP A 18 -17.52 -18.08 -17.32
N HIS A 19 -18.01 -18.26 -16.11
CA HIS A 19 -19.22 -19.03 -15.84
C HIS A 19 -20.46 -18.37 -16.48
N ALA A 20 -20.56 -17.04 -16.39
CA ALA A 20 -21.64 -16.29 -17.01
C ALA A 20 -21.59 -16.32 -18.55
N ARG A 21 -20.38 -16.34 -19.16
CA ARG A 21 -20.23 -16.50 -20.62
C ARG A 21 -20.66 -17.88 -21.09
N LYS A 22 -20.37 -18.93 -20.33
CA LYS A 22 -20.62 -20.32 -20.74
C LYS A 22 -22.04 -20.79 -20.45
N HIS A 23 -22.64 -20.35 -19.35
CA HIS A 23 -23.91 -20.89 -18.85
C HIS A 23 -25.02 -19.86 -18.75
N GLY A 24 -24.78 -18.62 -19.17
CA GLY A 24 -25.71 -17.51 -18.97
C GLY A 24 -25.81 -17.12 -17.48
N GLY A 25 -26.16 -15.89 -17.20
CA GLY A 25 -26.33 -15.36 -15.85
C GLY A 25 -25.83 -13.92 -15.72
N PRO A 26 -26.05 -13.26 -14.57
CA PRO A 26 -25.61 -11.90 -14.36
C PRO A 26 -24.07 -11.85 -14.40
N LYS A 27 -23.52 -10.95 -15.24
CA LYS A 27 -22.08 -10.67 -15.29
C LYS A 27 -21.63 -10.08 -13.96
N ARG A 28 -21.28 -10.94 -13.01
CA ARG A 28 -20.72 -10.51 -11.73
C ARG A 28 -19.26 -10.16 -11.95
N ARG A 29 -18.93 -8.87 -11.93
CA ARG A 29 -17.54 -8.40 -11.92
C ARG A 29 -16.99 -8.61 -10.52
N VAL A 30 -16.05 -9.53 -10.38
CA VAL A 30 -15.32 -9.74 -9.12
C VAL A 30 -14.08 -8.87 -9.12
N TRP A 31 -13.87 -8.16 -8.02
CA TRP A 31 -12.72 -7.34 -7.78
C TRP A 31 -11.96 -7.82 -6.54
N ARG A 32 -10.66 -7.81 -6.63
CA ARG A 32 -9.77 -7.94 -5.48
C ARG A 32 -9.15 -6.59 -5.18
N LYS A 33 -8.67 -6.44 -3.98
CA LYS A 33 -7.88 -5.30 -3.56
C LYS A 33 -6.45 -5.77 -3.30
N ILE A 34 -5.49 -5.05 -3.85
CA ILE A 34 -4.06 -5.26 -3.64
C ILE A 34 -3.61 -4.15 -2.70
N HIS A 35 -2.95 -4.51 -1.61
CA HIS A 35 -2.30 -3.61 -0.69
C HIS A 35 -0.80 -3.80 -0.86
N LEU A 36 -0.06 -2.72 -1.12
CA LEU A 36 1.39 -2.75 -1.33
C LEU A 36 2.10 -1.89 -0.31
N GLY A 37 3.21 -2.40 0.22
CA GLY A 37 4.24 -1.64 0.92
C GLY A 37 5.53 -1.66 0.11
N ILE A 38 6.05 -0.48 -0.26
CA ILE A 38 7.30 -0.34 -1.01
C ILE A 38 8.33 0.45 -0.22
N ASP A 39 9.60 0.13 -0.41
CA ASP A 39 10.70 0.99 0.03
C ASP A 39 10.73 2.27 -0.83
N GLU A 40 10.80 3.43 -0.19
CA GLU A 40 10.80 4.73 -0.87
C GLU A 40 12.04 4.93 -1.76
N GLU A 41 13.20 4.42 -1.34
CA GLU A 41 14.46 4.61 -2.05
C GLU A 41 14.71 3.54 -3.10
N ALA A 42 14.63 2.26 -2.70
CA ALA A 42 14.85 1.15 -3.61
C ALA A 42 13.68 0.92 -4.57
N LEU A 43 12.50 1.44 -4.27
CA LEU A 43 11.24 1.18 -4.98
C LEU A 43 10.90 -0.31 -5.06
N GLU A 44 11.48 -1.11 -4.19
CA GLU A 44 11.21 -2.55 -4.06
C GLU A 44 9.91 -2.77 -3.31
N ILE A 45 9.08 -3.70 -3.77
CA ILE A 45 7.89 -4.13 -3.05
C ILE A 45 8.32 -5.04 -1.91
N ARG A 46 8.12 -4.57 -0.68
CA ARG A 46 8.54 -5.24 0.57
C ARG A 46 7.41 -6.02 1.23
N ALA A 47 6.17 -5.61 1.00
CA ALA A 47 4.99 -6.25 1.56
C ALA A 47 3.83 -6.21 0.56
N VAL A 48 3.03 -7.27 0.54
CA VAL A 48 1.84 -7.37 -0.32
C VAL A 48 0.76 -8.20 0.34
N GLU A 49 -0.46 -7.68 0.31
CA GLU A 49 -1.66 -8.42 0.68
C GLU A 49 -2.73 -8.33 -0.40
N VAL A 50 -3.48 -9.42 -0.57
CA VAL A 50 -4.62 -9.50 -1.48
C VAL A 50 -5.87 -9.77 -0.68
N THR A 51 -6.88 -8.94 -0.86
CA THR A 51 -8.14 -9.10 -0.12
C THR A 51 -9.36 -9.02 -1.04
N GLY A 52 -10.51 -9.38 -0.51
CA GLY A 52 -11.79 -9.05 -1.14
C GLY A 52 -11.98 -7.54 -1.22
N SER A 53 -12.68 -7.05 -2.25
CA SER A 53 -12.90 -5.62 -2.47
C SER A 53 -13.67 -4.92 -1.33
N HIS A 54 -14.35 -5.68 -0.48
CA HIS A 54 -15.12 -5.17 0.67
C HIS A 54 -14.25 -4.92 1.91
N ILE A 55 -13.01 -5.40 1.92
CA ILE A 55 -12.09 -5.19 3.04
C ILE A 55 -11.50 -3.77 2.95
N GLY A 56 -11.55 -3.04 4.07
CA GLY A 56 -10.96 -1.70 4.18
C GLY A 56 -9.43 -1.76 4.21
N ASP A 57 -8.77 -0.63 4.02
CA ASP A 57 -7.30 -0.55 3.97
C ASP A 57 -6.67 -0.64 5.37
N ALA A 58 -7.22 0.09 6.33
CA ALA A 58 -6.67 0.19 7.66
C ALA A 58 -6.49 -1.15 8.42
N PRO A 59 -7.39 -2.15 8.33
CA PRO A 59 -7.19 -3.44 8.97
C PRO A 59 -5.96 -4.21 8.48
N ILE A 60 -5.51 -3.97 7.24
CA ILE A 60 -4.44 -4.74 6.58
C ILE A 60 -3.03 -4.19 6.89
N LEU A 61 -2.94 -2.97 7.42
CA LEU A 61 -1.64 -2.36 7.67
C LEU A 61 -0.75 -3.16 8.65
N PRO A 62 -1.25 -3.72 9.75
CA PRO A 62 -0.44 -4.59 10.62
C PRO A 62 0.13 -5.79 9.86
N ASP A 63 -0.69 -6.48 9.06
CA ASP A 63 -0.29 -7.66 8.30
C ASP A 63 0.82 -7.34 7.27
N LEU A 64 0.79 -6.12 6.68
CA LEU A 64 1.87 -5.63 5.82
C LEU A 64 3.16 -5.36 6.60
N LEU A 65 3.06 -4.81 7.80
CA LEU A 65 4.23 -4.56 8.65
C LEU A 65 4.86 -5.86 9.16
N ASP A 66 4.05 -6.88 9.41
CA ASP A 66 4.51 -8.19 9.88
C ASP A 66 5.29 -8.98 8.81
N GLN A 67 5.10 -8.66 7.52
CA GLN A 67 5.89 -9.24 6.42
C GLN A 67 7.33 -8.71 6.38
N ILE A 68 7.61 -7.60 7.04
CA ILE A 68 8.95 -7.01 7.10
C ILE A 68 9.68 -7.59 8.33
N PRO A 69 10.87 -8.17 8.16
CA PRO A 69 11.63 -8.76 9.25
C PRO A 69 11.75 -7.82 10.46
N GLN A 70 11.68 -8.36 11.66
CA GLN A 70 11.68 -7.57 12.90
C GLN A 70 13.02 -6.88 13.17
N ASP A 71 14.11 -7.43 12.64
CA ASP A 71 15.46 -6.87 12.69
C ASP A 71 15.69 -5.75 11.65
N GLN A 72 14.78 -5.59 10.70
CA GLN A 72 14.82 -4.51 9.73
C GLN A 72 14.16 -3.26 10.28
N GLU A 73 14.95 -2.22 10.50
CA GLU A 73 14.46 -0.93 10.96
C GLU A 73 13.57 -0.24 9.93
N ILE A 74 12.39 0.19 10.37
CA ILE A 74 11.46 1.03 9.61
C ILE A 74 11.50 2.44 10.22
N ALA A 75 12.11 3.38 9.51
CA ALA A 75 12.21 4.75 9.99
C ALA A 75 10.85 5.48 9.92
N SER A 76 10.08 5.24 8.85
CA SER A 76 8.75 5.84 8.71
C SER A 76 7.81 4.99 7.86
N VAL A 77 6.51 5.19 8.08
CA VAL A 77 5.41 4.61 7.27
C VAL A 77 4.53 5.75 6.78
N THR A 78 4.42 5.90 5.46
CA THR A 78 3.60 6.92 4.81
C THR A 78 2.40 6.25 4.13
N THR A 79 1.18 6.68 4.50
CA THR A 79 -0.07 6.17 3.95
C THR A 79 -1.07 7.29 3.70
N ASP A 80 -2.20 6.99 3.09
CA ASP A 80 -3.28 7.96 2.96
C ASP A 80 -4.15 8.08 4.23
N GLY A 81 -5.12 9.00 4.22
CA GLY A 81 -6.01 9.25 5.36
C GLY A 81 -7.02 8.11 5.66
N ALA A 82 -7.14 7.08 4.79
CA ALA A 82 -7.95 5.90 5.08
C ALA A 82 -7.38 5.10 6.26
N TYR A 83 -6.06 5.16 6.41
CA TYR A 83 -5.30 4.54 7.50
C TYR A 83 -5.28 5.35 8.81
N ASP A 84 -5.91 6.54 8.89
CA ASP A 84 -6.01 7.32 10.15
C ASP A 84 -6.93 6.60 11.15
N ARG A 85 -6.45 5.47 11.67
CA ARG A 85 -7.10 4.59 12.65
C ARG A 85 -6.11 4.26 13.77
N ARG A 86 -6.65 4.08 14.99
CA ARG A 86 -5.82 3.80 16.17
C ARG A 86 -4.90 2.58 15.97
N LYS A 87 -5.47 1.45 15.52
CA LYS A 87 -4.70 0.23 15.26
C LYS A 87 -3.52 0.44 14.30
N CYS A 88 -3.69 1.29 13.27
CA CYS A 88 -2.60 1.59 12.35
C CYS A 88 -1.47 2.38 13.03
N HIS A 89 -1.82 3.44 13.75
CA HIS A 89 -0.83 4.24 14.47
C HIS A 89 -0.12 3.45 15.57
N ASP A 90 -0.85 2.57 16.26
CA ASP A 90 -0.26 1.71 17.29
C ASP A 90 0.70 0.69 16.65
N ALA A 91 0.29 0.00 15.58
CA ALA A 91 1.16 -0.95 14.87
C ALA A 91 2.44 -0.30 14.30
N ILE A 92 2.34 0.94 13.79
CA ILE A 92 3.52 1.69 13.33
C ILE A 92 4.43 2.06 14.50
N ALA A 93 3.86 2.50 15.63
CA ALA A 93 4.61 2.86 16.83
C ALA A 93 5.31 1.63 17.44
N ASP A 94 4.66 0.47 17.44
CA ASP A 94 5.22 -0.81 17.93
C ASP A 94 6.45 -1.25 17.11
N ARG A 95 6.55 -0.82 15.82
CA ARG A 95 7.74 -0.99 14.98
C ARG A 95 8.79 0.12 15.17
N GLY A 96 8.61 1.05 16.15
CA GLY A 96 9.48 2.19 16.34
C GLY A 96 9.47 3.23 15.22
N ALA A 97 8.52 3.15 14.29
CA ALA A 97 8.48 3.97 13.09
C ALA A 97 7.66 5.25 13.27
N HIS A 98 7.99 6.28 12.47
CA HIS A 98 7.18 7.49 12.36
C HIS A 98 6.00 7.31 11.40
N ALA A 99 4.78 7.71 11.83
CA ALA A 99 3.58 7.63 11.00
C ALA A 99 3.34 8.95 10.26
N PHE A 100 3.45 8.95 8.93
CA PHE A 100 3.03 10.06 8.06
C PHE A 100 1.66 9.79 7.45
N ILE A 101 0.63 9.87 8.29
CA ILE A 101 -0.78 9.67 7.92
C ILE A 101 -1.51 11.00 8.04
N PRO A 102 -2.09 11.54 6.94
CA PRO A 102 -2.82 12.80 7.02
C PRO A 102 -4.07 12.63 7.88
N PRO A 103 -4.23 13.41 8.96
CA PRO A 103 -5.43 13.36 9.77
C PRO A 103 -6.69 13.71 8.96
N ARG A 104 -7.80 13.06 9.24
CA ARG A 104 -9.09 13.36 8.58
C ARG A 104 -9.51 14.82 8.79
N LYS A 105 -10.35 15.36 7.88
CA LYS A 105 -10.75 16.77 7.88
C LYS A 105 -11.27 17.26 9.24
N ASN A 106 -12.08 16.44 9.92
CA ASN A 106 -12.71 16.78 11.21
C ASN A 106 -12.10 15.96 12.37
N ALA A 107 -10.81 15.62 12.27
CA ALA A 107 -10.15 14.82 13.28
C ALA A 107 -10.09 15.54 14.63
N LYS A 108 -10.46 14.82 15.70
CA LYS A 108 -10.31 15.24 17.10
C LYS A 108 -9.12 14.52 17.72
N PRO A 109 -8.48 15.09 18.75
CA PRO A 109 -7.44 14.40 19.50
C PRO A 109 -7.97 13.10 20.11
N TRP A 110 -7.12 12.07 20.12
CA TRP A 110 -7.40 10.83 20.84
C TRP A 110 -6.90 10.89 22.29
N ARG A 111 -7.45 10.04 23.15
CA ARG A 111 -6.86 9.82 24.48
C ARG A 111 -5.45 9.23 24.28
N THR A 112 -4.46 9.81 24.94
CA THR A 112 -3.03 9.47 24.80
C THR A 112 -2.64 8.29 25.69
N ILE A 113 -3.28 7.14 25.46
CA ILE A 113 -3.04 5.89 26.20
C ILE A 113 -2.02 4.98 25.50
N THR A 114 -1.64 5.28 24.27
CA THR A 114 -0.68 4.53 23.46
C THR A 114 0.30 5.49 22.77
N ALA A 115 1.49 5.00 22.42
CA ALA A 115 2.49 5.78 21.68
C ALA A 115 1.95 6.24 20.32
N GLY A 116 1.20 5.36 19.60
CA GLY A 116 0.56 5.70 18.34
C GLY A 116 -0.47 6.84 18.48
N ALA A 117 -1.22 6.89 19.60
CA ALA A 117 -2.16 8.00 19.84
C ALA A 117 -1.43 9.32 20.12
N VAL A 118 -0.28 9.30 20.79
CA VAL A 118 0.57 10.48 21.01
C VAL A 118 1.07 11.01 19.66
N ALA A 119 1.75 10.16 18.88
CA ALA A 119 2.28 10.53 17.57
C ALA A 119 1.21 11.07 16.62
N ARG A 120 0.03 10.42 16.59
CA ARG A 120 -1.10 10.89 15.79
C ARG A 120 -1.60 12.28 16.23
N ASN A 121 -1.69 12.54 17.53
CA ASN A 121 -2.13 13.85 18.04
C ASN A 121 -1.11 14.95 17.73
N GLU A 122 0.19 14.63 17.71
CA GLU A 122 1.24 15.55 17.27
C GLU A 122 1.09 15.88 15.79
N ALA A 123 0.90 14.88 14.91
CA ALA A 123 0.61 15.10 13.50
C ALA A 123 -0.65 15.97 13.28
N LEU A 124 -1.69 15.76 14.10
CA LEU A 124 -2.89 16.60 14.07
C LEU A 124 -2.60 18.05 14.46
N ARG A 125 -1.82 18.29 15.52
CA ARG A 125 -1.42 19.64 15.94
C ARG A 125 -0.57 20.32 14.86
N ALA A 126 0.43 19.60 14.34
CA ALA A 126 1.28 20.11 13.26
C ALA A 126 0.46 20.46 12.02
N THR A 127 -0.49 19.62 11.62
CA THR A 127 -1.37 19.89 10.47
C THR A 127 -2.28 21.10 10.71
N LYS A 128 -2.76 21.30 11.92
CA LYS A 128 -3.58 22.49 12.27
C LYS A 128 -2.76 23.78 12.31
N TYR A 129 -1.53 23.70 12.81
CA TYR A 129 -0.65 24.86 12.95
C TYR A 129 -0.05 25.30 11.60
N LEU A 130 0.52 24.35 10.86
CA LEU A 130 1.19 24.62 9.58
C LEU A 130 0.21 24.73 8.39
N GLY A 131 -0.98 24.16 8.52
CA GLY A 131 -1.85 23.89 7.39
C GLY A 131 -1.47 22.62 6.63
N ARG A 132 -2.43 22.02 5.92
CA ARG A 132 -2.25 20.72 5.23
C ARG A 132 -1.18 20.76 4.13
N ALA A 133 -1.10 21.85 3.38
CA ALA A 133 -0.16 21.98 2.26
C ALA A 133 1.29 21.96 2.76
N LEU A 134 1.59 22.80 3.77
CA LEU A 134 2.94 22.87 4.33
C LEU A 134 3.32 21.61 5.09
N TRP A 135 2.38 21.02 5.86
CA TRP A 135 2.61 19.75 6.52
C TRP A 135 2.98 18.63 5.52
N ARG A 136 2.24 18.51 4.39
CA ARG A 136 2.54 17.52 3.33
C ARG A 136 3.92 17.72 2.72
N ARG A 137 4.31 18.97 2.52
CA ARG A 137 5.65 19.29 1.98
C ARG A 137 6.74 18.95 2.98
N TRP A 138 6.56 19.34 4.23
CA TRP A 138 7.52 19.11 5.32
C TRP A 138 7.68 17.62 5.64
N SER A 139 6.57 16.86 5.70
CA SER A 139 6.60 15.43 5.99
C SER A 139 7.06 14.55 4.83
N GLY A 140 7.36 15.10 3.66
CA GLY A 140 7.68 14.32 2.46
C GLY A 140 6.51 13.51 1.91
N TYR A 141 5.27 13.77 2.35
CA TYR A 141 4.07 13.01 1.98
C TYR A 141 3.84 12.88 0.47
N HIS A 142 4.34 13.82 -0.34
CA HIS A 142 4.23 13.78 -1.81
C HIS A 142 4.92 12.55 -2.42
N ARG A 143 5.92 11.97 -1.75
CA ARG A 143 6.63 10.77 -2.20
C ARG A 143 5.74 9.53 -2.23
N ARG A 144 4.57 9.59 -1.57
CA ARG A 144 3.54 8.53 -1.67
C ARG A 144 3.14 8.21 -3.12
N SER A 145 3.29 9.16 -4.05
CA SER A 145 3.06 8.92 -5.49
C SER A 145 3.90 7.77 -6.05
N HIS A 146 5.04 7.42 -5.44
CA HIS A 146 5.88 6.29 -5.87
C HIS A 146 5.13 4.95 -5.73
N VAL A 147 4.36 4.74 -4.66
CA VAL A 147 3.57 3.50 -4.52
C VAL A 147 2.43 3.44 -5.54
N GLU A 148 1.81 4.56 -5.87
CA GLU A 148 0.79 4.63 -6.94
C GLU A 148 1.40 4.26 -8.30
N THR A 149 2.60 4.76 -8.59
CA THR A 149 3.36 4.39 -9.80
C THR A 149 3.70 2.90 -9.81
N LYS A 150 4.17 2.34 -8.69
CA LYS A 150 4.46 0.92 -8.58
C LYS A 150 3.22 0.05 -8.77
N MET A 151 2.06 0.47 -8.23
CA MET A 151 0.77 -0.19 -8.48
C MET A 151 0.41 -0.19 -9.98
N GLN A 152 0.68 0.90 -10.68
CA GLN A 152 0.49 0.93 -12.13
C GLN A 152 1.41 -0.06 -12.85
N CYS A 153 2.67 -0.18 -12.42
CA CYS A 153 3.60 -1.17 -12.96
C CYS A 153 3.10 -2.61 -12.75
N VAL A 154 2.53 -2.93 -11.57
CA VAL A 154 1.89 -4.24 -11.33
C VAL A 154 0.76 -4.50 -12.34
N LYS A 155 -0.06 -3.49 -12.64
CA LYS A 155 -1.17 -3.59 -13.60
C LYS A 155 -0.69 -3.69 -15.06
N LEU A 156 0.47 -3.13 -15.40
CA LEU A 156 1.06 -3.28 -16.74
C LEU A 156 1.48 -4.71 -17.04
N LEU A 157 1.87 -5.50 -16.03
CA LEU A 157 2.13 -6.93 -16.18
C LEU A 157 0.84 -7.77 -16.35
N GLY A 158 -0.32 -7.15 -16.13
CA GLY A 158 -1.62 -7.76 -16.35
C GLY A 158 -2.70 -6.97 -15.62
N GLN A 159 -3.62 -6.38 -16.39
CA GLN A 159 -4.70 -5.54 -15.85
C GLN A 159 -5.76 -6.34 -15.07
N ARG A 160 -5.73 -7.67 -15.17
CA ARG A 160 -6.69 -8.58 -14.55
C ARG A 160 -5.96 -9.77 -13.96
N LEU A 161 -6.56 -10.41 -12.96
CA LEU A 161 -6.15 -11.71 -12.48
C LEU A 161 -6.90 -12.77 -13.28
N MET A 162 -6.16 -13.74 -13.85
CA MET A 162 -6.71 -14.76 -14.73
C MET A 162 -7.06 -16.05 -13.98
N ALA A 163 -6.46 -16.26 -12.83
CA ALA A 163 -6.70 -17.44 -12.01
C ALA A 163 -8.14 -17.51 -11.48
N ARG A 164 -8.67 -18.74 -11.33
CA ARG A 164 -10.09 -18.97 -10.99
C ARG A 164 -10.38 -18.95 -9.49
N ASP A 165 -9.42 -19.35 -8.68
CA ASP A 165 -9.55 -19.39 -7.23
C ASP A 165 -8.66 -18.35 -6.57
N PHE A 166 -8.96 -18.04 -5.31
CA PHE A 166 -8.30 -16.97 -4.57
C PHE A 166 -6.80 -17.25 -4.36
N ASP A 167 -6.43 -18.48 -3.99
CA ASP A 167 -5.03 -18.80 -3.69
C ASP A 167 -4.15 -18.67 -4.93
N ARG A 168 -4.66 -19.10 -6.09
CA ARG A 168 -3.96 -18.94 -7.37
C ARG A 168 -3.92 -17.49 -7.82
N GLN A 169 -4.93 -16.67 -7.47
CA GLN A 169 -4.91 -15.22 -7.71
C GLN A 169 -3.80 -14.55 -6.90
N VAL A 170 -3.62 -14.97 -5.64
CA VAL A 170 -2.51 -14.53 -4.79
C VAL A 170 -1.17 -14.93 -5.41
N ALA A 171 -1.01 -16.21 -5.79
CA ALA A 171 0.20 -16.69 -6.44
C ALA A 171 0.52 -15.94 -7.75
N GLU A 172 -0.49 -15.69 -8.59
CA GLU A 172 -0.35 -14.90 -9.83
C GLU A 172 0.19 -13.50 -9.54
N LEU A 173 -0.31 -12.84 -8.48
CA LEU A 173 0.18 -11.54 -8.09
C LEU A 173 1.61 -11.58 -7.53
N GLN A 174 1.93 -12.60 -6.70
CA GLN A 174 3.28 -12.78 -6.16
C GLN A 174 4.32 -12.97 -7.27
N VAL A 175 3.99 -13.71 -8.33
CA VAL A 175 4.87 -13.83 -9.52
C VAL A 175 5.10 -12.48 -10.18
N ARG A 176 4.05 -11.66 -10.37
CA ARG A 176 4.19 -10.32 -10.95
C ARG A 176 5.09 -9.42 -10.09
N ILE A 177 4.96 -9.50 -8.77
CA ILE A 177 5.78 -8.74 -7.83
C ILE A 177 7.23 -9.20 -7.90
N ALA A 178 7.49 -10.51 -7.93
CA ALA A 178 8.84 -11.04 -8.09
C ALA A 178 9.52 -10.54 -9.38
N VAL A 179 8.79 -10.52 -10.49
CA VAL A 179 9.26 -9.97 -11.77
C VAL A 179 9.57 -8.47 -11.64
N LEU A 180 8.69 -7.69 -11.02
CA LEU A 180 8.91 -6.25 -10.83
C LEU A 180 10.11 -5.94 -9.91
N ASN A 181 10.27 -6.70 -8.83
CA ASN A 181 11.41 -6.56 -7.96
C ASN A 181 12.71 -6.95 -8.69
N GLY A 182 12.66 -8.00 -9.54
CA GLY A 182 13.76 -8.33 -10.42
C GLY A 182 14.17 -7.18 -11.34
N TYR A 183 13.21 -6.52 -12.01
CA TYR A 183 13.50 -5.32 -12.80
C TYR A 183 14.04 -4.16 -11.96
N THR A 184 13.51 -3.97 -10.76
CA THR A 184 13.99 -2.93 -9.84
C THR A 184 15.47 -3.19 -9.45
N ALA A 185 15.83 -4.43 -9.19
CA ALA A 185 17.20 -4.83 -8.86
C ALA A 185 18.18 -4.68 -10.03
N LEU A 186 17.72 -4.84 -11.27
CA LEU A 186 18.54 -4.61 -12.48
C LEU A 186 18.83 -3.13 -12.73
N GLY A 187 18.08 -2.23 -12.11
CA GLY A 187 18.22 -0.79 -12.28
C GLY A 187 17.71 -0.26 -13.62
N ILE A 188 18.04 1.00 -13.90
CA ILE A 188 17.68 1.67 -15.17
C ILE A 188 18.72 1.33 -16.22
N PRO A 189 18.33 0.81 -17.41
CA PRO A 189 19.30 0.55 -18.48
C PRO A 189 20.04 1.83 -18.87
N VAL A 190 21.37 1.77 -18.89
CA VAL A 190 22.22 2.84 -19.43
C VAL A 190 22.48 2.52 -20.89
N THR A 191 22.00 3.37 -21.79
CA THR A 191 22.24 3.24 -23.22
C THR A 191 23.44 4.10 -23.58
N GLU A 192 24.54 3.47 -24.01
CA GLU A 192 25.68 4.17 -24.57
C GLU A 192 25.54 4.22 -26.10
N ALA A 193 25.81 5.40 -26.68
CA ALA A 193 25.86 5.52 -28.12
C ALA A 193 27.16 4.81 -28.62
N VAL A 194 27.00 3.75 -29.39
CA VAL A 194 28.10 3.10 -30.08
C VAL A 194 28.39 3.93 -31.34
N GLY A 195 29.55 4.61 -31.35
CA GLY A 195 29.99 5.39 -32.51
C GLY A 195 30.43 4.52 -33.69
#